data_c8cde333ad187445860d12b372964c3d
#
_entry.id   c8cde333ad187445860d12b372964c3d
#
_cell.length_a   1.000
_cell.length_b   1.000
_cell.length_c   1.000
_cell.angle_alpha   90.00
_cell.angle_beta   90.00
_cell.angle_gamma   90.00
#
_symmetry.space_group_name_H-M   'P 1'
#
loop_
_entity.id
_entity.type
_entity.pdbx_description
1 polymer ?
#
loop_
_entity_poly.entity_id
_entity_poly.type
_entity_poly.pdbx_seq_one_letter_code
_entity_poly.pdbx_strand_id
1 'polypeptide(L)'
;MTKPNYDALNVGDAIPSFTTEPVSRLTLALYATGSGDHHPLHLDQDYVRAKGIPDVFAHGMLGMAYLGRLLTQWVPQAAIRSFGVRFTAITQVGERLVCTGKVVEKLEQAGEKCVRLELTCANEQGEAKHKADAVVALA
;
A
#
# COMPACT_ATOMS: atom_id res chain seq x y z
N MET A 1 -13.87 -14.84 -5.58
CA MET A 1 -12.44 -14.82 -5.91
C MET A 1 -11.87 -16.20 -5.73
N THR A 2 -11.26 -16.79 -6.76
CA THR A 2 -10.48 -18.02 -6.61
C THR A 2 -9.26 -17.74 -5.77
N LYS A 3 -9.08 -18.47 -4.66
CA LYS A 3 -7.86 -18.36 -3.84
C LYS A 3 -6.65 -18.72 -4.71
N PRO A 4 -5.54 -17.99 -4.61
CA PRO A 4 -4.31 -18.35 -5.30
C PRO A 4 -3.82 -19.71 -4.82
N ASN A 5 -3.39 -20.54 -5.77
CA ASN A 5 -2.85 -21.88 -5.49
C ASN A 5 -1.33 -21.77 -5.41
N TYR A 6 -0.75 -22.17 -4.28
CA TYR A 6 0.70 -22.16 -4.07
C TYR A 6 1.47 -22.90 -5.17
N ASP A 7 1.00 -24.09 -5.56
CA ASP A 7 1.73 -24.94 -6.51
C ASP A 7 1.71 -24.38 -7.95
N ALA A 8 0.73 -23.52 -8.26
CA ALA A 8 0.61 -22.86 -9.56
C ALA A 8 1.40 -21.55 -9.66
N LEU A 9 1.84 -20.97 -8.52
CA LEU A 9 2.59 -19.72 -8.50
C LEU A 9 4.09 -19.96 -8.73
N ASN A 10 4.70 -19.01 -9.43
CA ASN A 10 6.15 -18.97 -9.65
C ASN A 10 6.76 -17.69 -9.08
N VAL A 11 8.04 -17.76 -8.73
CA VAL A 11 8.81 -16.55 -8.43
C VAL A 11 8.83 -15.66 -9.68
N GLY A 12 8.52 -14.38 -9.49
CA GLY A 12 8.36 -13.40 -10.57
C GLY A 12 6.92 -13.14 -10.98
N ASP A 13 5.97 -13.99 -10.60
CA ASP A 13 4.55 -13.78 -10.91
C ASP A 13 4.02 -12.50 -10.24
N ALA A 14 3.30 -11.70 -11.03
CA ALA A 14 2.61 -10.52 -10.52
C ALA A 14 1.28 -10.92 -9.86
N ILE A 15 0.94 -10.24 -8.76
CA ILE A 15 -0.40 -10.32 -8.20
C ILE A 15 -1.30 -9.24 -8.83
N PRO A 16 -2.64 -9.38 -8.78
CA PRO A 16 -3.54 -8.37 -9.35
C PRO A 16 -3.28 -6.99 -8.77
N SER A 17 -3.01 -6.04 -9.65
CA SER A 17 -2.73 -4.63 -9.30
C SER A 17 -4.01 -3.78 -9.32
N PHE A 18 -3.95 -2.60 -8.74
CA PHE A 18 -4.98 -1.57 -8.93
C PHE A 18 -4.38 -0.18 -8.93
N THR A 19 -5.13 0.77 -9.51
CA THR A 19 -4.82 2.20 -9.48
C THR A 19 -5.94 2.92 -8.73
N THR A 20 -5.57 3.85 -7.85
CA THR A 20 -6.53 4.65 -7.10
C THR A 20 -7.13 5.75 -7.97
N GLU A 21 -8.25 6.33 -7.54
CA GLU A 21 -8.62 7.68 -7.98
C GLU A 21 -7.54 8.68 -7.51
N PRO A 22 -7.47 9.88 -8.10
CA PRO A 22 -6.58 10.92 -7.60
C PRO A 22 -6.82 11.16 -6.11
N VAL A 23 -5.74 11.22 -5.33
CA VAL A 23 -5.84 11.53 -3.90
C VAL A 23 -6.42 12.93 -3.75
N SER A 24 -7.61 13.01 -3.16
CA SER A 24 -8.34 14.26 -2.95
C SER A 24 -8.23 14.75 -1.50
N ARG A 25 -8.53 16.03 -1.29
CA ARG A 25 -8.65 16.58 0.09
C ARG A 25 -9.74 15.86 0.88
N LEU A 26 -10.83 15.45 0.22
CA LEU A 26 -11.88 14.63 0.85
C LEU A 26 -11.32 13.27 1.30
N THR A 27 -10.50 12.61 0.48
CA THR A 27 -9.83 11.37 0.87
C THR A 27 -9.00 11.55 2.13
N LEU A 28 -8.23 12.65 2.23
CA LEU A 28 -7.42 12.94 3.41
C LEU A 28 -8.28 13.22 4.65
N ALA A 29 -9.38 13.96 4.50
CA ALA A 29 -10.32 14.23 5.59
C ALA A 29 -10.98 12.95 6.12
N LEU A 30 -11.42 12.06 5.22
CA LEU A 30 -12.01 10.77 5.58
C LEU A 30 -10.99 9.87 6.26
N TYR A 31 -9.77 9.81 5.73
CA TYR A 31 -8.71 9.01 6.34
C TYR A 31 -8.31 9.55 7.72
N ALA A 32 -8.19 10.86 7.89
CA ALA A 32 -7.92 11.48 9.18
C ALA A 32 -8.99 11.11 10.22
N THR A 33 -10.25 11.11 9.82
CA THR A 33 -11.37 10.73 10.69
C THR A 33 -11.32 9.24 11.03
N GLY A 34 -11.09 8.38 10.05
CA GLY A 34 -11.04 6.92 10.25
C GLY A 34 -9.81 6.44 11.02
N SER A 35 -8.68 7.08 10.85
CA SER A 35 -7.41 6.72 11.51
C SER A 35 -7.17 7.42 12.84
N GLY A 36 -7.85 8.54 13.09
CA GLY A 36 -7.57 9.42 14.22
C GLY A 36 -6.34 10.32 14.03
N ASP A 37 -5.71 10.31 12.86
CA ASP A 37 -4.56 11.17 12.55
C ASP A 37 -5.02 12.49 11.93
N HIS A 38 -5.26 13.48 12.78
CA HIS A 38 -5.70 14.82 12.41
C HIS A 38 -4.54 15.83 12.36
N HIS A 39 -3.33 15.36 12.08
CA HIS A 39 -2.19 16.27 12.03
C HIS A 39 -2.41 17.34 10.94
N PRO A 40 -2.19 18.64 11.24
CA PRO A 40 -2.49 19.72 10.30
C PRO A 40 -1.68 19.68 8.99
N LEU A 41 -0.59 18.95 8.92
CA LEU A 41 0.14 18.69 7.66
C LEU A 41 -0.74 18.05 6.57
N HIS A 42 -1.81 17.36 6.96
CA HIS A 42 -2.69 16.64 6.06
C HIS A 42 -3.99 17.39 5.77
N LEU A 43 -4.33 18.41 6.55
CA LEU A 43 -5.67 19.02 6.54
C LEU A 43 -5.66 20.54 6.40
N ASP A 44 -4.64 21.22 6.90
CA ASP A 44 -4.60 22.68 7.04
C ASP A 44 -3.59 23.31 6.07
N GLN A 45 -4.11 23.90 5.01
CA GLN A 45 -3.28 24.52 3.96
C GLN A 45 -2.50 25.73 4.48
N ASP A 46 -3.07 26.51 5.38
CA ASP A 46 -2.41 27.69 5.94
C ASP A 46 -1.23 27.25 6.85
N TYR A 47 -1.45 26.18 7.62
CA TYR A 47 -0.41 25.60 8.45
C TYR A 47 0.81 25.13 7.65
N VAL A 48 0.59 24.39 6.56
CA VAL A 48 1.70 23.85 5.74
C VAL A 48 2.41 24.98 4.98
N ARG A 49 1.68 25.97 4.48
CA ARG A 49 2.27 27.12 3.79
C ARG A 49 3.15 27.97 4.71
N ALA A 50 2.74 28.15 5.96
CA ALA A 50 3.56 28.83 6.97
C ALA A 50 4.88 28.10 7.26
N LYS A 51 4.98 26.81 6.91
CA LYS A 51 6.19 25.99 7.02
C LYS A 51 6.97 25.86 5.70
N GLY A 52 6.58 26.60 4.66
CA GLY A 52 7.23 26.53 3.36
C GLY A 52 6.85 25.31 2.52
N ILE A 53 5.81 24.59 2.92
CA ILE A 53 5.26 23.46 2.15
C ILE A 53 4.11 23.97 1.29
N PRO A 54 4.07 23.70 -0.02
CA PRO A 54 3.11 24.34 -0.91
C PRO A 54 1.66 23.93 -0.67
N ASP A 55 1.42 22.69 -0.24
CA ASP A 55 0.09 22.16 0.02
C ASP A 55 0.11 21.02 1.03
N VAL A 56 -1.04 20.66 1.56
CA VAL A 56 -1.22 19.46 2.38
C VAL A 56 -0.86 18.22 1.55
N PHE A 57 -0.45 17.17 2.22
CA PHE A 57 -0.08 15.91 1.58
C PHE A 57 -0.68 14.73 2.31
N ALA A 58 -0.71 13.58 1.63
CA ALA A 58 -1.32 12.38 2.16
C ALA A 58 -0.56 11.82 3.36
N HIS A 59 -1.31 11.24 4.29
CA HIS A 59 -0.74 10.43 5.37
C HIS A 59 0.08 9.29 4.76
N GLY A 60 1.27 9.05 5.28
CA GLY A 60 2.07 7.89 4.86
C GLY A 60 1.33 6.57 5.06
N MET A 61 0.58 6.45 6.15
CA MET A 61 -0.24 5.27 6.44
C MET A 61 -1.40 5.06 5.47
N LEU A 62 -1.84 6.08 4.74
CA LEU A 62 -2.85 5.91 3.68
C LEU A 62 -2.30 5.04 2.55
N GLY A 63 -1.06 5.28 2.09
CA GLY A 63 -0.41 4.45 1.09
C GLY A 63 -0.17 3.02 1.60
N MET A 64 0.18 2.86 2.88
CA MET A 64 0.25 1.54 3.50
C MET A 64 -1.11 0.84 3.49
N ALA A 65 -2.20 1.56 3.76
CA ALA A 65 -3.56 1.02 3.69
C ALA A 65 -3.92 0.54 2.26
N TYR A 66 -3.51 1.26 1.23
CA TYR A 66 -3.68 0.82 -0.16
C TYR A 66 -2.90 -0.47 -0.46
N LEU A 67 -1.68 -0.62 0.03
CA LEU A 67 -0.93 -1.87 -0.09
C LEU A 67 -1.56 -3.01 0.72
N GLY A 68 -2.12 -2.72 1.89
CA GLY A 68 -2.94 -3.68 2.65
C GLY A 68 -4.17 -4.13 1.85
N ARG A 69 -4.84 -3.20 1.16
CA ARG A 69 -5.95 -3.50 0.25
C ARG A 69 -5.50 -4.37 -0.93
N LEU A 70 -4.33 -4.12 -1.51
CA LEU A 70 -3.76 -4.96 -2.57
C LEU A 70 -3.67 -6.42 -2.11
N LEU A 71 -3.18 -6.66 -0.89
CA LEU A 71 -3.10 -7.99 -0.30
C LEU A 71 -4.48 -8.60 -0.06
N THR A 72 -5.40 -7.85 0.56
CA THR A 72 -6.73 -8.38 0.95
C THR A 72 -7.68 -8.58 -0.23
N GLN A 73 -7.40 -7.97 -1.38
CA GLN A 73 -8.09 -8.29 -2.63
C GLN A 73 -7.61 -9.60 -3.26
N TRP A 74 -6.42 -10.06 -2.91
CA TRP A 74 -5.82 -11.27 -3.45
C TRP A 74 -5.99 -12.47 -2.52
N VAL A 75 -5.82 -12.27 -1.20
CA VAL A 75 -5.95 -13.31 -0.17
C VAL A 75 -6.81 -12.83 1.00
N PRO A 76 -7.42 -13.74 1.77
CA PRO A 76 -8.06 -13.38 3.03
C PRO A 76 -7.05 -12.73 3.99
N GLN A 77 -7.49 -11.75 4.79
CA GLN A 77 -6.62 -11.11 5.78
C GLN A 77 -5.96 -12.13 6.73
N ALA A 78 -6.66 -13.18 7.09
CA ALA A 78 -6.14 -14.26 7.94
C ALA A 78 -4.98 -15.04 7.32
N ALA A 79 -4.73 -14.91 6.02
CA ALA A 79 -3.59 -15.52 5.35
C ALA A 79 -2.29 -14.69 5.46
N ILE A 80 -2.38 -13.42 5.84
CA ILE A 80 -1.22 -12.54 5.97
C ILE A 80 -0.45 -12.90 7.25
N ARG A 81 0.83 -13.24 7.11
CA ARG A 81 1.73 -13.60 8.22
C ARG A 81 2.62 -12.45 8.65
N SER A 82 3.03 -11.61 7.69
CA SER A 82 3.76 -10.37 7.96
C SER A 82 3.47 -9.35 6.88
N PHE A 83 3.53 -8.07 7.25
CA PHE A 83 3.37 -6.95 6.35
C PHE A 83 4.11 -5.75 6.92
N GLY A 84 5.14 -5.30 6.22
CA GLY A 84 5.97 -4.15 6.61
C GLY A 84 6.16 -3.19 5.45
N VAL A 85 6.16 -1.89 5.73
CA VAL A 85 6.23 -0.83 4.72
C VAL A 85 7.30 0.19 5.08
N ARG A 86 8.02 0.67 4.08
CA ARG A 86 8.87 1.86 4.16
C ARG A 86 8.25 2.98 3.35
N PHE A 87 8.18 4.16 3.94
CA PHE A 87 7.74 5.39 3.28
C PHE A 87 8.95 6.01 2.58
N THR A 88 8.89 6.18 1.27
CA THR A 88 10.03 6.60 0.46
C THR A 88 9.87 7.99 -0.14
N ALA A 89 8.64 8.47 -0.30
CA ALA A 89 8.34 9.81 -0.79
C ALA A 89 6.95 10.28 -0.33
N ILE A 90 6.74 11.58 -0.33
CA ILE A 90 5.46 12.21 -0.03
C ILE A 90 4.50 12.01 -1.21
N THR A 91 3.25 11.70 -0.90
CA THR A 91 2.16 11.66 -1.88
C THR A 91 1.40 12.99 -1.86
N GLN A 92 1.37 13.68 -2.99
CA GLN A 92 0.69 14.96 -3.13
C GLN A 92 -0.80 14.77 -3.44
N VAL A 93 -1.61 15.76 -3.08
CA VAL A 93 -3.00 15.86 -3.56
C VAL A 93 -3.01 15.87 -5.08
N GLY A 94 -3.90 15.09 -5.69
CA GLY A 94 -4.04 14.97 -7.14
C GLY A 94 -3.25 13.82 -7.76
N GLU A 95 -2.30 13.21 -7.07
CA GLU A 95 -1.58 12.04 -7.58
C GLU A 95 -2.49 10.79 -7.57
N ARG A 96 -2.42 10.00 -8.63
CA ARG A 96 -2.94 8.64 -8.66
C ARG A 96 -1.85 7.68 -8.19
N LEU A 97 -2.23 6.70 -7.41
CA LEU A 97 -1.32 5.68 -6.90
C LEU A 97 -1.57 4.35 -7.59
N VAL A 98 -0.51 3.79 -8.13
CA VAL A 98 -0.48 2.46 -8.74
C VAL A 98 0.12 1.49 -7.72
N CYS A 99 -0.69 0.54 -7.27
CA CYS A 99 -0.28 -0.49 -6.32
C CYS A 99 -0.04 -1.80 -7.06
N THR A 100 1.19 -2.31 -6.96
CA THR A 100 1.64 -3.53 -7.62
C THR A 100 2.34 -4.45 -6.64
N GLY A 101 2.41 -5.74 -6.99
CA GLY A 101 3.14 -6.71 -6.20
C GLY A 101 3.59 -7.89 -7.04
N LYS A 102 4.65 -8.54 -6.61
CA LYS A 102 5.17 -9.75 -7.24
C LYS A 102 5.66 -10.75 -6.21
N VAL A 103 5.56 -12.02 -6.56
CA VAL A 103 6.14 -13.13 -5.79
C VAL A 103 7.65 -13.09 -5.95
N VAL A 104 8.40 -13.02 -4.86
CA VAL A 104 9.87 -13.01 -4.88
C VAL A 104 10.47 -14.27 -4.27
N GLU A 105 9.69 -15.01 -3.48
CA GLU A 105 10.15 -16.23 -2.85
C GLU A 105 8.97 -17.15 -2.53
N LYS A 106 9.19 -18.45 -2.69
CA LYS A 106 8.31 -19.50 -2.17
C LYS A 106 9.04 -20.16 -0.99
N LEU A 107 8.38 -20.25 0.15
CA LEU A 107 8.99 -20.76 1.38
C LEU A 107 7.98 -21.57 2.19
N GLU A 108 8.51 -22.30 3.16
CA GLU A 108 7.72 -22.93 4.20
C GLU A 108 8.02 -22.24 5.54
N GLN A 109 6.98 -21.82 6.25
CA GLN A 109 7.09 -21.15 7.53
C GLN A 109 6.07 -21.73 8.50
N ALA A 110 6.54 -22.20 9.66
CA ALA A 110 5.70 -22.81 10.68
C ALA A 110 4.80 -23.95 10.14
N GLY A 111 5.31 -24.74 9.18
CA GLY A 111 4.57 -25.83 8.54
C GLY A 111 3.54 -25.39 7.49
N GLU A 112 3.50 -24.11 7.13
CA GLU A 112 2.62 -23.56 6.12
C GLU A 112 3.39 -23.24 4.83
N LYS A 113 2.80 -23.54 3.67
CA LYS A 113 3.29 -23.07 2.37
C LYS A 113 3.04 -21.56 2.28
N CYS A 114 4.11 -20.79 2.14
CA CYS A 114 4.04 -19.33 2.09
C CYS A 114 4.72 -18.77 0.84
N VAL A 115 4.30 -17.59 0.45
CA VAL A 115 5.03 -16.77 -0.52
C VAL A 115 5.41 -15.44 0.11
N ARG A 116 6.62 -14.96 -0.21
CA ARG A 116 7.04 -13.60 0.09
C ARG A 116 6.81 -12.73 -1.13
N LEU A 117 6.24 -11.58 -0.89
CA LEU A 117 5.88 -10.59 -1.90
C LEU A 117 6.69 -9.32 -1.69
N GLU A 118 7.14 -8.72 -2.78
CA GLU A 118 7.52 -7.31 -2.83
C GLU A 118 6.36 -6.50 -3.40
N LEU A 119 5.98 -5.43 -2.69
CA LEU A 119 4.88 -4.55 -3.07
C LEU A 119 5.40 -3.14 -3.27
N THR A 120 4.80 -2.42 -4.20
CA THR A 120 5.13 -1.02 -4.47
C THR A 120 3.84 -0.21 -4.64
N CYS A 121 3.81 0.95 -4.01
CA CYS A 121 2.83 1.99 -4.26
C CYS A 121 3.58 3.17 -4.87
N ALA A 122 3.34 3.48 -6.14
CA ALA A 122 4.01 4.52 -6.90
C ALA A 122 3.00 5.46 -7.55
N ASN A 123 3.42 6.68 -7.90
CA ASN A 123 2.59 7.54 -8.75
C ASN A 123 2.65 7.08 -10.22
N GLU A 124 1.86 7.71 -11.10
CA GLU A 124 1.81 7.37 -12.53
C GLU A 124 3.13 7.64 -13.27
N GLN A 125 4.01 8.47 -12.72
CA GLN A 125 5.36 8.73 -13.24
C GLN A 125 6.39 7.69 -12.78
N GLY A 126 5.97 6.72 -11.97
CA GLY A 126 6.84 5.65 -11.47
C GLY A 126 7.64 6.01 -10.22
N GLU A 127 7.38 7.16 -9.57
CA GLU A 127 8.00 7.50 -8.30
C GLU A 127 7.40 6.66 -7.18
N ALA A 128 8.22 5.81 -6.57
CA ALA A 128 7.79 4.99 -5.45
C ALA A 128 7.53 5.85 -4.21
N LYS A 129 6.31 5.80 -3.70
CA LYS A 129 5.90 6.43 -2.44
C LYS A 129 6.08 5.49 -1.25
N HIS A 130 5.84 4.21 -1.50
CA HIS A 130 5.94 3.14 -0.50
C HIS A 130 6.54 1.90 -1.13
N LYS A 131 7.43 1.23 -0.39
CA LYS A 131 7.92 -0.12 -0.70
C LYS A 131 7.63 -1.03 0.47
N ALA A 132 7.11 -2.21 0.19
CA ALA A 132 6.66 -3.13 1.22
C ALA A 132 7.09 -4.56 0.95
N ASP A 133 7.19 -5.32 2.03
CA ASP A 133 7.32 -6.76 2.03
C ASP A 133 6.13 -7.39 2.75
N ALA A 134 5.65 -8.50 2.25
CA ALA A 134 4.62 -9.29 2.90
C ALA A 134 4.89 -10.77 2.77
N VAL A 135 4.49 -11.54 3.78
CA VAL A 135 4.45 -13.00 3.74
C VAL A 135 3.01 -13.46 3.86
N VAL A 136 2.59 -14.32 2.96
CA VAL A 136 1.21 -14.83 2.88
C VAL A 136 1.23 -16.34 2.86
N ALA A 137 0.38 -16.96 3.69
CA ALA A 137 0.18 -18.41 3.67
C ALA A 137 -0.85 -18.77 2.59
N LEU A 138 -0.53 -19.76 1.79
CA LEU A 138 -1.39 -20.29 0.71
C LEU A 138 -1.67 -21.78 0.94
N ALA A 139 -2.86 -22.19 0.60
CA ALA A 139 -3.24 -23.60 0.67
C ALA A 139 -2.94 -24.32 -0.64
#